data_fdf91fd1e517830d0acb2dcf3c7d0598
#
_entry.id   fdf91fd1e517830d0acb2dcf3c7d0598
#
_cell.length_a   1.000
_cell.length_b   1.000
_cell.length_c   1.000
_cell.angle_alpha   90.00
_cell.angle_beta   90.00
_cell.angle_gamma   90.00
#
_symmetry.space_group_name_H-M   'P 1'
#
loop_
_entity.id
_entity.type
_entity.pdbx_description
1 polymer ?
#
loop_
_entity_poly.entity_id
_entity_poly.type
_entity_poly.pdbx_seq_one_letter_code
_entity_poly.pdbx_strand_id
1 'polypeptide(L)'
;MKAPIRPAPIRNSIATLRPQGITDISTYGAQFDDIIPLWYGESDLPTPDIPRRALIDSLNRGDTFYQAESGVDELRNAIAVYDSVLHGRDILPDRITVTASGMT
;
A
#
# COMPACT_ATOMS: atom_id res chain seq x y z
N MET A 1 22.55 -32.76 16.57
CA MET A 1 21.44 -32.95 15.60
C MET A 1 20.31 -32.00 16.00
N LYS A 2 19.98 -30.97 15.21
CA LYS A 2 18.82 -30.11 15.48
C LYS A 2 17.54 -30.91 15.14
N ALA A 3 16.58 -30.94 16.07
CA ALA A 3 15.29 -31.55 15.83
C ALA A 3 14.60 -30.87 14.62
N PRO A 4 13.90 -31.61 13.75
CA PRO A 4 13.19 -31.00 12.64
C PRO A 4 12.12 -30.04 13.17
N ILE A 5 12.12 -28.80 12.63
CA ILE A 5 11.10 -27.80 12.95
C ILE A 5 9.78 -28.35 12.39
N ARG A 6 8.87 -28.78 13.27
CA ARG A 6 7.50 -29.12 12.85
C ARG A 6 6.77 -27.81 12.55
N PRO A 7 6.19 -27.63 11.35
CA PRO A 7 5.35 -26.47 11.08
C PRO A 7 4.20 -26.44 12.09
N ALA A 8 3.94 -25.27 12.66
CA ALA A 8 2.80 -25.10 13.55
C ALA A 8 1.49 -25.40 12.77
N PRO A 9 0.50 -26.03 13.40
CA PRO A 9 -0.77 -26.29 12.72
C PRO A 9 -1.44 -24.97 12.33
N ILE A 10 -1.66 -24.78 11.04
CA ILE A 10 -2.37 -23.63 10.51
C ILE A 10 -3.88 -23.88 10.65
N ARG A 11 -4.64 -22.87 11.10
CA ARG A 11 -6.09 -22.94 11.19
C ARG A 11 -6.69 -23.27 9.82
N ASN A 12 -7.66 -24.20 9.76
CA ASN A 12 -8.25 -24.65 8.49
C ASN A 12 -8.78 -23.52 7.62
N SER A 13 -9.38 -22.48 8.22
CA SER A 13 -9.86 -21.31 7.50
C SER A 13 -8.75 -20.54 6.76
N ILE A 14 -7.51 -20.64 7.23
CA ILE A 14 -6.34 -20.05 6.57
C ILE A 14 -5.75 -21.01 5.55
N ALA A 15 -5.66 -22.30 5.88
CA ALA A 15 -5.12 -23.32 4.99
C ALA A 15 -5.95 -23.50 3.71
N THR A 16 -7.24 -23.17 3.77
CA THR A 16 -8.18 -23.28 2.63
C THR A 16 -8.42 -21.97 1.88
N LEU A 17 -7.74 -20.87 2.27
CA LEU A 17 -7.81 -19.62 1.53
C LEU A 17 -7.33 -19.86 0.08
N ARG A 18 -8.16 -19.45 -0.87
CA ARG A 18 -7.77 -19.47 -2.27
C ARG A 18 -6.86 -18.26 -2.56
N PRO A 19 -5.79 -18.44 -3.36
CA PRO A 19 -5.04 -17.32 -3.90
C PRO A 19 -5.97 -16.35 -4.62
N GLN A 20 -5.59 -15.07 -4.65
CA GLN A 20 -6.32 -14.10 -5.46
C GLN A 20 -6.11 -14.42 -6.94
N GLY A 21 -7.21 -14.56 -7.69
CA GLY A 21 -7.15 -14.91 -9.12
C GLY A 21 -6.37 -13.89 -9.98
N ILE A 22 -6.23 -12.66 -9.51
CA ILE A 22 -5.39 -11.64 -10.17
C ILE A 22 -3.91 -12.02 -10.20
N THR A 23 -3.42 -12.67 -9.15
CA THR A 23 -2.03 -13.18 -9.09
C THR A 23 -1.82 -14.30 -10.11
N ASP A 24 -2.79 -15.19 -10.25
CA ASP A 24 -2.71 -16.29 -11.23
C ASP A 24 -2.67 -15.74 -12.66
N ILE A 25 -3.53 -14.75 -12.97
CA ILE A 25 -3.58 -14.10 -14.29
C ILE A 25 -2.28 -13.34 -14.57
N SER A 26 -1.77 -12.57 -13.62
CA SER A 26 -0.53 -11.80 -13.81
C SER A 26 0.68 -12.74 -14.01
N THR A 27 0.75 -13.83 -13.23
CA THR A 27 1.81 -14.84 -13.38
C THR A 27 1.73 -15.56 -14.72
N TYR A 28 0.52 -15.86 -15.20
CA TYR A 28 0.33 -16.44 -16.53
C TYR A 28 0.70 -15.45 -17.62
N GLY A 29 0.26 -14.20 -17.50
CA GLY A 29 0.57 -13.15 -18.47
C GLY A 29 2.06 -12.82 -18.59
N ALA A 30 2.80 -12.87 -17.49
CA ALA A 30 4.25 -12.60 -17.47
C ALA A 30 5.10 -13.57 -18.35
N GLN A 31 4.48 -14.61 -18.93
CA GLN A 31 5.12 -15.55 -19.86
C GLN A 31 5.11 -15.05 -21.32
N PHE A 32 4.44 -13.95 -21.59
CA PHE A 32 4.25 -13.40 -22.94
C PHE A 32 4.81 -11.98 -23.02
N ASP A 33 5.53 -11.67 -24.09
CA ASP A 33 6.18 -10.37 -24.27
C ASP A 33 5.27 -9.33 -24.99
N ASP A 34 4.20 -9.78 -25.67
CA ASP A 34 3.39 -8.98 -26.58
C ASP A 34 1.97 -8.70 -26.07
N ILE A 35 1.78 -8.73 -24.76
CA ILE A 35 0.48 -8.49 -24.13
C ILE A 35 0.36 -7.08 -23.52
N ILE A 36 -0.87 -6.59 -23.44
CA ILE A 36 -1.19 -5.38 -22.69
C ILE A 36 -1.67 -5.80 -21.27
N PRO A 37 -0.88 -5.53 -20.21
CA PRO A 37 -1.22 -5.95 -18.86
C PRO A 37 -2.33 -5.06 -18.27
N LEU A 38 -3.54 -5.59 -18.09
CA LEU A 38 -4.69 -4.87 -17.52
C LEU A 38 -5.17 -5.48 -16.19
N TRP A 39 -4.34 -6.26 -15.52
CA TRP A 39 -4.68 -6.93 -14.26
C TRP A 39 -4.47 -6.10 -13.00
N TYR A 40 -3.63 -5.06 -13.03
CA TYR A 40 -3.43 -4.16 -11.91
C TYR A 40 -3.90 -2.74 -12.26
N GLY A 41 -4.46 -2.05 -11.26
CA GLY A 41 -4.81 -0.63 -11.37
C GLY A 41 -3.61 0.27 -11.08
N GLU A 42 -2.56 0.15 -11.89
CA GLU A 42 -1.32 0.93 -11.75
C GLU A 42 -1.04 1.74 -13.02
N SER A 43 -0.29 2.81 -12.88
CA SER A 43 0.17 3.63 -14.01
C SER A 43 1.34 2.95 -14.70
N ASP A 44 1.44 3.09 -16.03
CA ASP A 44 2.60 2.76 -16.84
C ASP A 44 3.73 3.79 -16.71
N LEU A 45 3.46 4.91 -16.04
CA LEU A 45 4.43 5.96 -15.78
C LEU A 45 5.06 5.79 -14.40
N PRO A 46 6.38 6.06 -14.26
CA PRO A 46 7.03 6.05 -12.96
C PRO A 46 6.46 7.15 -12.06
N THR A 47 6.60 6.96 -10.74
CA THR A 47 6.21 7.97 -9.76
C THR A 47 6.86 9.33 -10.10
N PRO A 48 6.08 10.42 -10.15
CA PRO A 48 6.60 11.76 -10.44
C PRO A 48 7.74 12.18 -9.50
N ASP A 49 8.57 13.12 -9.96
CA ASP A 49 9.76 13.55 -9.22
C ASP A 49 9.45 14.17 -7.85
N ILE A 50 8.35 14.93 -7.74
CA ILE A 50 8.01 15.65 -6.50
C ILE A 50 7.82 14.68 -5.32
N PRO A 51 6.90 13.70 -5.36
CA PRO A 51 6.73 12.77 -4.24
C PRO A 51 7.96 11.87 -4.04
N ARG A 52 8.67 11.51 -5.11
CA ARG A 52 9.88 10.70 -5.02
C ARG A 52 11.01 11.44 -4.26
N ARG A 53 11.23 12.72 -4.57
CA ARG A 53 12.23 13.55 -3.87
C ARG A 53 11.82 13.77 -2.41
N ALA A 54 10.55 14.07 -2.15
CA ALA A 54 10.06 14.24 -0.78
C ALA A 54 10.32 13.00 0.10
N LEU A 55 10.13 11.79 -0.46
CA LEU A 55 10.45 10.56 0.26
C LEU A 55 11.96 10.43 0.55
N ILE A 56 12.81 10.70 -0.46
CA ILE A 56 14.27 10.64 -0.31
C ILE A 56 14.74 11.64 0.75
N ASP A 57 14.21 12.86 0.72
CA ASP A 57 14.57 13.91 1.68
C ASP A 57 14.12 13.56 3.10
N SER A 58 12.95 12.94 3.27
CA SER A 58 12.47 12.43 4.56
C SER A 58 13.41 11.36 5.11
N LEU A 59 13.80 10.38 4.31
CA LEU A 59 14.77 9.37 4.71
C LEU A 59 16.14 9.97 5.08
N ASN A 60 16.63 10.93 4.30
CA ASN A 60 17.90 11.62 4.56
C ASN A 60 17.85 12.44 5.86
N ARG A 61 16.70 12.96 6.29
CA ARG A 61 16.49 13.60 7.59
C ARG A 61 16.39 12.62 8.75
N GLY A 62 16.31 11.32 8.47
CA GLY A 62 16.15 10.29 9.50
C GLY A 62 14.70 10.14 10.00
N ASP A 63 13.70 10.49 9.22
CA ASP A 63 12.28 10.35 9.56
C ASP A 63 11.85 8.87 9.48
N THR A 64 12.44 8.01 10.31
CA THR A 64 12.28 6.55 10.28
C THR A 64 11.74 5.97 11.58
N PHE A 65 11.15 6.79 12.43
CA PHE A 65 10.60 6.39 13.73
C PHE A 65 9.12 6.08 13.65
N TYR A 66 8.60 5.45 14.70
CA TYR A 66 7.16 5.24 14.86
C TYR A 66 6.39 6.55 14.81
N GLN A 67 5.32 6.54 14.06
CA GLN A 67 4.40 7.65 13.94
C GLN A 67 3.10 7.38 14.73
N ALA A 68 2.23 8.39 14.83
CA ALA A 68 0.92 8.23 15.43
C ALA A 68 0.09 7.17 14.65
N GLU A 69 -0.77 6.44 15.35
CA GLU A 69 -1.59 5.36 14.78
C GLU A 69 -2.48 5.83 13.62
N SER A 70 -2.90 7.08 13.64
CA SER A 70 -3.70 7.70 12.56
C SER A 70 -2.88 8.26 11.40
N GLY A 71 -1.55 8.18 11.46
CA GLY A 71 -0.61 8.76 10.51
C GLY A 71 -0.10 10.14 10.91
N VAL A 72 0.88 10.66 10.16
CA VAL A 72 1.51 11.96 10.43
C VAL A 72 0.53 13.11 10.18
N ASP A 73 0.58 14.12 11.04
CA ASP A 73 -0.38 15.23 11.01
C ASP A 73 -0.29 16.04 9.70
N GLU A 74 0.91 16.22 9.14
CA GLU A 74 1.10 16.92 7.86
C GLU A 74 0.33 16.24 6.72
N LEU A 75 0.39 14.91 6.63
CA LEU A 75 -0.33 14.16 5.60
C LEU A 75 -1.85 14.20 5.84
N ARG A 76 -2.29 14.02 7.08
CA ARG A 76 -3.71 14.09 7.44
C ARG A 76 -4.30 15.47 7.13
N ASN A 77 -3.59 16.54 7.44
CA ASN A 77 -3.98 17.91 7.11
C ASN A 77 -4.05 18.12 5.58
N ALA A 78 -3.04 17.66 4.84
CA ALA A 78 -3.02 17.77 3.38
C ALA A 78 -4.20 17.04 2.73
N ILE A 79 -4.51 15.81 3.18
CA ILE A 79 -5.68 15.04 2.72
C ILE A 79 -6.98 15.78 3.07
N ALA A 80 -7.12 16.28 4.29
CA ALA A 80 -8.31 17.00 4.72
C ALA A 80 -8.58 18.23 3.86
N VAL A 81 -7.56 19.03 3.54
CA VAL A 81 -7.67 20.18 2.65
C VAL A 81 -8.06 19.76 1.24
N TYR A 82 -7.39 18.75 0.69
CA TYR A 82 -7.67 18.25 -0.65
C TYR A 82 -9.11 17.74 -0.77
N ASP A 83 -9.54 16.89 0.15
CA ASP A 83 -10.88 16.29 0.13
C ASP A 83 -11.98 17.33 0.40
N SER A 84 -11.70 18.36 1.22
CA SER A 84 -12.63 19.47 1.44
C SER A 84 -12.92 20.22 0.15
N VAL A 85 -11.87 20.52 -0.64
CA VAL A 85 -12.02 21.17 -1.95
C VAL A 85 -12.74 20.24 -2.93
N LEU A 86 -12.34 18.98 -3.01
CA LEU A 86 -12.90 18.01 -3.94
C LEU A 86 -14.39 17.77 -3.71
N HIS A 87 -14.82 17.72 -2.47
CA HIS A 87 -16.19 17.39 -2.10
C HIS A 87 -17.06 18.62 -1.73
N GLY A 88 -16.49 19.82 -1.75
CA GLY A 88 -17.22 21.08 -1.45
C GLY A 88 -17.78 21.13 -0.01
N ARG A 89 -17.08 20.50 0.96
CA ARG A 89 -17.48 20.47 2.38
C ARG A 89 -16.25 20.39 3.27
N ASP A 90 -16.38 20.90 4.49
CA ASP A 90 -15.29 20.80 5.48
C ASP A 90 -15.07 19.36 5.93
N ILE A 91 -13.85 18.87 5.70
CA ILE A 91 -13.36 17.60 6.22
C ILE A 91 -12.20 17.91 7.17
N LEU A 92 -12.34 17.50 8.42
CA LEU A 92 -11.34 17.77 9.45
C LEU A 92 -10.28 16.65 9.51
N PRO A 93 -9.04 16.96 9.89
CA PRO A 93 -7.95 15.96 9.96
C PRO A 93 -8.23 14.81 10.94
N ASP A 94 -9.06 15.01 11.96
CA ASP A 94 -9.47 13.98 12.91
C ASP A 94 -10.37 12.89 12.29
N ARG A 95 -10.92 13.15 11.10
CA ARG A 95 -11.67 12.19 10.29
C ARG A 95 -10.79 11.36 9.34
N ILE A 96 -9.48 11.63 9.32
CA ILE A 96 -8.51 10.99 8.43
C ILE A 96 -7.66 10.00 9.22
N THR A 97 -7.59 8.77 8.74
CA THR A 97 -6.62 7.76 9.19
C THR A 97 -5.84 7.27 7.98
N VAL A 98 -4.51 7.33 8.07
CA VAL A 98 -3.60 6.86 7.02
C VAL A 98 -3.23 5.41 7.33
N THR A 99 -3.47 4.52 6.38
CA THR A 99 -3.14 3.10 6.50
C THR A 99 -1.89 2.75 5.69
N ALA A 100 -1.25 1.62 6.00
CA ALA A 100 -0.05 1.16 5.29
C ALA A 100 -0.32 0.76 3.83
N SER A 101 -1.55 0.45 3.49
CA SER A 101 -1.97 0.11 2.12
C SER A 101 -3.46 0.34 1.92
N GLY A 102 -3.90 0.43 0.67
CA GLY A 102 -5.31 0.51 0.31
C GLY A 102 -6.11 -0.77 0.60
N MET A 103 -5.44 -1.84 1.03
CA MET A 103 -6.03 -3.15 1.36
C MET A 103 -6.15 -3.38 2.87
N THR A 104 -5.86 -2.38 3.69
CA THR A 104 -5.91 -2.48 5.16
C THR A 104 -7.32 -2.29 5.69
#